data_325fe2b7112c4afe7db17233b2ba90e1
#
_entry.id   325fe2b7112c4afe7db17233b2ba90e1
#
_cell.length_a   1.000
_cell.length_b   1.000
_cell.length_c   1.000
_cell.angle_alpha   90.00
_cell.angle_beta   90.00
_cell.angle_gamma   90.00
#
_symmetry.space_group_name_H-M   'P 1'
#
loop_
_entity.id
_entity.type
_entity.pdbx_description
1 polymer ?
#
loop_
_entity_poly.entity_id
_entity_poly.type
_entity_poly.pdbx_seq_one_letter_code
_entity_poly.pdbx_strand_id
1 'polypeptide(L)'
;MKKANAWSLALFPFIGLWLGAAPAWGAAAPALSEVRVFKVESARCTESIPDRVTTTQMCTHRGPTQVSVMEVGLGNNSVGRFNGAVLNARRTAVCQVGNISQACNGAGQLMGYIYVFDLNVEGPGGFEYSNSSINPPRNTLKTQLNIL
;
A
#
# COMPACT_ATOMS: atom_id res chain seq x y z
N MET A 1 -58.47 68.20 -8.90
CA MET A 1 -57.72 67.33 -9.84
C MET A 1 -56.38 67.09 -9.26
N LYS A 2 -56.10 65.91 -8.62
CA LYS A 2 -54.78 65.48 -8.18
C LYS A 2 -54.70 64.00 -8.49
N LYS A 3 -53.77 63.67 -9.40
CA LYS A 3 -53.51 62.31 -9.85
C LYS A 3 -52.57 61.64 -8.80
N ALA A 4 -52.92 60.48 -8.25
CA ALA A 4 -52.13 59.66 -7.41
C ALA A 4 -51.35 58.68 -8.29
N ASN A 5 -50.02 58.71 -8.18
CA ASN A 5 -49.14 57.74 -8.83
C ASN A 5 -49.00 56.55 -7.87
N ALA A 6 -49.40 55.36 -8.35
CA ALA A 6 -49.16 54.09 -7.64
C ALA A 6 -47.77 53.60 -8.03
N TRP A 7 -46.92 53.44 -7.01
CA TRP A 7 -45.61 52.78 -7.15
C TRP A 7 -45.82 51.30 -6.85
N SER A 8 -45.64 50.45 -7.89
CA SER A 8 -45.57 49.01 -7.72
C SER A 8 -44.17 48.62 -7.23
N LEU A 9 -44.12 48.12 -6.00
CA LEU A 9 -42.95 47.43 -5.47
C LEU A 9 -42.95 46.00 -5.99
N ALA A 10 -42.04 45.69 -6.89
CA ALA A 10 -41.77 44.32 -7.31
C ALA A 10 -40.90 43.61 -6.26
N LEU A 11 -41.47 42.67 -5.53
CA LEU A 11 -40.76 41.74 -4.68
C LEU A 11 -40.10 40.67 -5.56
N PHE A 12 -38.76 40.69 -5.65
CA PHE A 12 -37.99 39.61 -6.21
C PHE A 12 -37.79 38.50 -5.14
N PRO A 13 -38.23 37.27 -5.39
CA PRO A 13 -37.87 36.17 -4.49
C PRO A 13 -36.40 35.78 -4.75
N PHE A 14 -35.58 35.96 -3.73
CA PHE A 14 -34.21 35.42 -3.67
C PHE A 14 -34.32 33.89 -3.54
N ILE A 15 -34.20 33.18 -4.67
CA ILE A 15 -34.00 31.72 -4.66
C ILE A 15 -32.55 31.49 -4.30
N GLY A 16 -32.27 31.25 -3.04
CA GLY A 16 -30.96 30.83 -2.54
C GLY A 16 -30.64 29.42 -3.09
N LEU A 17 -29.74 29.33 -4.06
CA LEU A 17 -29.14 28.06 -4.44
C LEU A 17 -28.28 27.58 -3.25
N TRP A 18 -28.80 26.68 -2.47
CA TRP A 18 -28.00 25.86 -1.56
C TRP A 18 -27.25 24.86 -2.39
N LEU A 19 -26.01 25.20 -2.79
CA LEU A 19 -25.03 24.23 -3.27
C LEU A 19 -24.65 23.35 -2.07
N GLY A 20 -25.38 22.28 -1.88
CA GLY A 20 -25.01 21.23 -0.93
C GLY A 20 -23.65 20.66 -1.34
N ALA A 21 -22.59 21.03 -0.62
CA ALA A 21 -21.32 20.31 -0.72
C ALA A 21 -21.59 18.87 -0.29
N ALA A 22 -21.67 17.96 -1.25
CA ALA A 22 -21.71 16.54 -0.96
C ALA A 22 -20.41 16.21 -0.18
N PRO A 23 -20.51 15.56 1.01
CA PRO A 23 -19.32 15.11 1.69
C PRO A 23 -18.56 14.19 0.74
N ALA A 24 -17.33 14.55 0.38
CA ALA A 24 -16.43 13.65 -0.31
C ALA A 24 -16.13 12.49 0.65
N TRP A 25 -16.85 11.41 0.52
CA TRP A 25 -16.58 10.17 1.23
C TRP A 25 -15.25 9.66 0.66
N GLY A 26 -14.16 9.97 1.35
CA GLY A 26 -12.86 9.41 0.99
C GLY A 26 -13.01 7.90 0.91
N ALA A 27 -12.61 7.31 -0.22
CA ALA A 27 -12.64 5.87 -0.39
C ALA A 27 -11.90 5.22 0.79
N ALA A 28 -12.57 4.31 1.49
CA ALA A 28 -11.94 3.59 2.59
C ALA A 28 -10.67 2.89 2.04
N ALA A 29 -9.57 3.00 2.78
CA ALA A 29 -8.35 2.33 2.40
C ALA A 29 -8.59 0.83 2.22
N PRO A 30 -8.04 0.18 1.18
CA PRO A 30 -8.31 -1.23 0.91
C PRO A 30 -7.79 -2.11 2.05
N ALA A 31 -8.57 -3.15 2.42
CA ALA A 31 -8.12 -4.16 3.37
C ALA A 31 -6.90 -4.90 2.82
N LEU A 32 -6.01 -5.36 3.71
CA LEU A 32 -4.87 -6.17 3.33
C LEU A 32 -5.34 -7.49 2.71
N SER A 33 -5.03 -7.72 1.44
CA SER A 33 -5.48 -8.86 0.65
C SER A 33 -4.36 -9.79 0.24
N GLU A 34 -3.13 -9.30 0.17
CA GLU A 34 -1.97 -10.10 -0.25
C GLU A 34 -0.71 -9.64 0.47
N VAL A 35 0.13 -10.61 0.85
CA VAL A 35 1.53 -10.42 1.23
C VAL A 35 2.36 -11.51 0.58
N ARG A 36 3.44 -11.14 -0.14
CA ARG A 36 4.34 -12.11 -0.77
C ARG A 36 5.75 -11.59 -0.89
N VAL A 37 6.72 -12.47 -0.74
CA VAL A 37 8.08 -12.22 -1.20
C VAL A 37 8.07 -12.31 -2.72
N PHE A 38 8.59 -11.30 -3.42
CA PHE A 38 8.63 -11.31 -4.88
C PHE A 38 10.04 -11.22 -5.46
N LYS A 39 11.03 -10.82 -4.63
CA LYS A 39 12.41 -10.70 -5.07
C LYS A 39 13.39 -10.93 -3.92
N VAL A 40 14.48 -11.64 -4.20
CA VAL A 40 15.67 -11.71 -3.36
C VAL A 40 16.87 -11.24 -4.18
N GLU A 41 17.68 -10.39 -3.60
CA GLU A 41 18.83 -9.79 -4.26
C GLU A 41 20.05 -9.84 -3.36
N SER A 42 21.16 -10.34 -3.89
CA SER A 42 22.47 -10.32 -3.26
C SER A 42 23.50 -9.73 -4.22
N ALA A 43 24.74 -9.53 -3.78
CA ALA A 43 25.78 -8.87 -4.58
C ALA A 43 26.00 -9.49 -5.97
N ARG A 44 25.68 -10.78 -6.15
CA ARG A 44 25.94 -11.53 -7.39
C ARG A 44 24.71 -12.19 -8.00
N CYS A 45 23.56 -12.09 -7.35
CA CYS A 45 22.36 -12.77 -7.80
C CYS A 45 21.10 -11.99 -7.47
N THR A 46 20.24 -11.86 -8.48
CA THR A 46 18.87 -11.38 -8.30
C THR A 46 17.91 -12.47 -8.73
N GLU A 47 17.04 -12.88 -7.84
CA GLU A 47 16.04 -13.92 -8.07
C GLU A 47 14.64 -13.34 -7.88
N SER A 48 13.81 -13.49 -8.91
CA SER A 48 12.37 -13.24 -8.81
C SER A 48 11.69 -14.47 -8.22
N ILE A 49 10.91 -14.28 -7.17
CA ILE A 49 10.22 -15.37 -6.47
C ILE A 49 8.79 -15.45 -7.00
N PRO A 50 8.44 -16.52 -7.74
CA PRO A 50 7.09 -16.75 -8.19
C PRO A 50 6.12 -17.01 -7.02
N ASP A 51 4.83 -16.86 -7.26
CA ASP A 51 3.81 -17.16 -6.27
C ASP A 51 3.91 -18.59 -5.76
N ARG A 52 3.74 -18.77 -4.45
CA ARG A 52 3.78 -20.06 -3.74
C ARG A 52 5.15 -20.74 -3.69
N VAL A 53 6.19 -20.11 -4.18
CA VAL A 53 7.57 -20.60 -3.99
C VAL A 53 8.03 -20.22 -2.57
N THR A 54 8.54 -21.21 -1.84
CA THR A 54 8.95 -21.07 -0.44
C THR A 54 10.46 -21.26 -0.23
N THR A 55 11.21 -21.41 -1.32
CA THR A 55 12.68 -21.58 -1.27
C THR A 55 13.31 -20.97 -2.51
N THR A 56 14.41 -20.22 -2.34
CA THR A 56 15.21 -19.72 -3.47
C THR A 56 15.77 -20.90 -4.29
N GLN A 57 15.79 -20.79 -5.60
CA GLN A 57 16.11 -21.92 -6.50
C GLN A 57 17.19 -21.62 -7.52
N MET A 58 17.39 -20.34 -7.87
CA MET A 58 18.28 -19.97 -8.97
C MET A 58 19.73 -19.83 -8.53
N CYS A 59 19.97 -19.44 -7.28
CA CYS A 59 21.33 -19.19 -6.80
C CYS A 59 21.45 -19.31 -5.28
N THR A 60 22.66 -19.52 -4.82
CA THR A 60 23.01 -19.39 -3.41
C THR A 60 23.30 -17.92 -3.11
N HIS A 61 22.49 -17.32 -2.27
CA HIS A 61 22.65 -15.92 -1.85
C HIS A 61 23.74 -15.82 -0.78
N ARG A 62 24.78 -15.05 -1.06
CA ARG A 62 25.92 -14.82 -0.14
C ARG A 62 26.21 -13.32 -0.02
N GLY A 63 26.69 -12.93 1.15
CA GLY A 63 26.98 -11.54 1.48
C GLY A 63 25.72 -10.72 1.73
N PRO A 64 25.79 -9.39 1.63
CA PRO A 64 24.64 -8.53 1.81
C PRO A 64 23.50 -8.94 0.90
N THR A 65 22.37 -9.32 1.51
CA THR A 65 21.20 -9.83 0.81
C THR A 65 20.00 -8.99 1.19
N GLN A 66 19.15 -8.68 0.20
CA GLN A 66 17.90 -7.96 0.38
C GLN A 66 16.71 -8.84 0.01
N VAL A 67 15.65 -8.76 0.81
CA VAL A 67 14.37 -9.41 0.53
C VAL A 67 13.32 -8.35 0.31
N SER A 68 12.64 -8.42 -0.83
CA SER A 68 11.55 -7.51 -1.17
C SER A 68 10.20 -8.21 -1.02
N VAL A 69 9.34 -7.61 -0.21
CA VAL A 69 7.97 -8.06 0.07
C VAL A 69 7.00 -7.07 -0.54
N MET A 70 5.99 -7.56 -1.24
CA MET A 70 4.86 -6.77 -1.74
C MET A 70 3.64 -7.01 -0.86
N GLU A 71 2.96 -5.94 -0.52
CA GLU A 71 1.63 -5.93 0.09
C GLU A 71 0.62 -5.28 -0.84
N VAL A 72 -0.54 -5.90 -0.95
CA VAL A 72 -1.72 -5.30 -1.58
C VAL A 72 -2.75 -5.03 -0.48
N GLY A 73 -3.22 -3.79 -0.43
CA GLY A 73 -4.03 -3.31 0.68
C GLY A 73 -3.18 -2.73 1.82
N LEU A 74 -3.82 -2.39 2.95
CA LEU A 74 -3.17 -1.70 4.05
C LEU A 74 -3.17 -2.51 5.34
N GLY A 75 -1.98 -2.64 5.91
CA GLY A 75 -1.74 -3.20 7.23
C GLY A 75 -1.07 -2.21 8.18
N ASN A 76 -1.08 -2.51 9.47
CA ASN A 76 -0.55 -1.64 10.52
C ASN A 76 0.47 -2.31 11.46
N ASN A 77 0.79 -3.57 11.23
CA ASN A 77 1.71 -4.33 12.08
C ASN A 77 2.66 -5.18 11.23
N SER A 78 3.44 -4.50 10.37
CA SER A 78 4.42 -5.15 9.50
C SER A 78 5.64 -5.62 10.32
N VAL A 79 5.92 -6.92 10.30
CA VAL A 79 7.07 -7.53 10.98
C VAL A 79 7.78 -8.49 10.04
N GLY A 80 9.03 -8.17 9.71
CA GLY A 80 9.94 -9.08 9.02
C GLY A 80 10.93 -9.69 9.98
N ARG A 81 11.24 -10.97 9.80
CA ARG A 81 12.22 -11.72 10.60
C ARG A 81 13.13 -12.55 9.69
N PHE A 82 14.38 -12.70 10.09
CA PHE A 82 15.29 -13.67 9.50
C PHE A 82 15.91 -14.52 10.60
N ASN A 83 15.75 -15.82 10.51
CA ASN A 83 16.15 -16.76 11.56
C ASN A 83 15.66 -16.34 12.97
N GLY A 84 14.42 -15.82 13.04
CA GLY A 84 13.80 -15.34 14.27
C GLY A 84 14.15 -13.90 14.67
N ALA A 85 15.24 -13.32 14.17
CA ALA A 85 15.62 -11.94 14.46
C ALA A 85 14.76 -10.93 13.68
N VAL A 86 14.25 -9.90 14.35
CA VAL A 86 13.46 -8.83 13.73
C VAL A 86 14.35 -7.95 12.88
N LEU A 87 13.87 -7.64 11.68
CA LEU A 87 14.56 -6.79 10.71
C LEU A 87 13.89 -5.42 10.59
N ASN A 88 14.69 -4.42 10.26
CA ASN A 88 14.20 -3.13 9.81
C ASN A 88 13.94 -3.15 8.31
N ALA A 89 12.89 -2.46 7.87
CA ALA A 89 12.53 -2.34 6.47
C ALA A 89 12.55 -0.90 5.99
N ARG A 90 12.94 -0.72 4.73
CA ARG A 90 12.61 0.47 3.96
C ARG A 90 11.26 0.24 3.28
N ARG A 91 10.37 1.21 3.33
CA ARG A 91 9.01 1.10 2.79
C ARG A 91 8.79 2.10 1.67
N THR A 92 8.21 1.64 0.57
CA THR A 92 7.79 2.47 -0.55
C THR A 92 6.31 2.25 -0.82
N ALA A 93 5.53 3.32 -0.86
CA ALA A 93 4.11 3.27 -1.22
C ALA A 93 3.96 3.00 -2.72
N VAL A 94 2.99 2.13 -3.07
CA VAL A 94 2.64 1.79 -4.45
C VAL A 94 1.25 2.32 -4.75
N CYS A 95 1.16 3.10 -5.82
CA CYS A 95 -0.08 3.69 -6.31
C CYS A 95 -0.46 3.14 -7.68
N GLN A 96 -1.76 3.04 -7.91
CA GLN A 96 -2.31 2.79 -9.24
C GLN A 96 -2.66 4.10 -9.92
N VAL A 97 -2.08 4.30 -11.11
CA VAL A 97 -2.39 5.42 -11.99
C VAL A 97 -2.90 4.84 -13.31
N GLY A 98 -4.21 4.90 -13.54
CA GLY A 98 -4.85 4.16 -14.64
C GLY A 98 -4.65 2.64 -14.44
N ASN A 99 -4.00 1.97 -15.38
CA ASN A 99 -3.73 0.53 -15.34
C ASN A 99 -2.28 0.20 -14.91
N ILE A 100 -1.52 1.18 -14.43
CA ILE A 100 -0.10 1.01 -14.08
C ILE A 100 0.08 1.14 -12.57
N SER A 101 0.78 0.18 -11.96
CA SER A 101 1.24 0.26 -10.57
C SER A 101 2.66 0.79 -10.54
N GLN A 102 2.89 1.84 -9.76
CA GLN A 102 4.19 2.50 -9.63
C GLN A 102 4.40 3.08 -8.23
N ALA A 103 5.61 3.48 -7.91
CA ALA A 103 5.85 4.21 -6.67
C ALA A 103 4.99 5.49 -6.65
N CYS A 104 4.36 5.76 -5.50
CA CYS A 104 3.50 6.95 -5.36
C CYS A 104 4.33 8.23 -5.52
N ASN A 105 3.86 9.11 -6.38
CA ASN A 105 4.48 10.42 -6.66
C ASN A 105 3.50 11.59 -6.45
N GLY A 106 2.46 11.37 -5.65
CA GLY A 106 1.39 12.33 -5.40
C GLY A 106 0.15 12.14 -6.30
N ALA A 107 0.20 11.21 -7.27
CA ALA A 107 -0.93 10.87 -8.12
C ALA A 107 -1.35 9.40 -7.92
N GLY A 108 -2.63 9.11 -8.23
CA GLY A 108 -3.18 7.76 -8.19
C GLY A 108 -3.74 7.33 -6.83
N GLN A 109 -4.29 6.12 -6.80
CA GLN A 109 -4.84 5.51 -5.62
C GLN A 109 -3.81 4.61 -4.95
N LEU A 110 -3.62 4.76 -3.64
CA LEU A 110 -2.74 3.89 -2.86
C LEU A 110 -3.25 2.44 -2.91
N MET A 111 -2.42 1.53 -3.38
CA MET A 111 -2.72 0.11 -3.53
C MET A 111 -2.08 -0.75 -2.44
N GLY A 112 -0.94 -0.32 -1.92
CA GLY A 112 -0.19 -1.07 -0.93
C GLY A 112 1.23 -0.55 -0.76
N TYR A 113 2.13 -1.44 -0.35
CA TYR A 113 3.52 -1.09 -0.08
C TYR A 113 4.49 -2.17 -0.56
N ILE A 114 5.70 -1.72 -0.91
CA ILE A 114 6.86 -2.60 -1.04
C ILE A 114 7.75 -2.36 0.18
N TYR A 115 8.12 -3.45 0.85
CA TYR A 115 9.09 -3.46 1.95
C TYR A 115 10.38 -4.12 1.47
N VAL A 116 11.50 -3.49 1.74
CA VAL A 116 12.83 -4.05 1.46
C VAL A 116 13.56 -4.23 2.78
N PHE A 117 13.89 -5.47 3.08
CA PHE A 117 14.60 -5.89 4.28
C PHE A 117 16.05 -6.19 3.94
N ASP A 118 16.97 -5.56 4.67
CA ASP A 118 18.39 -5.88 4.57
C ASP A 118 18.69 -7.02 5.55
N LEU A 119 19.15 -8.17 5.03
CA LEU A 119 19.59 -9.28 5.85
C LEU A 119 21.02 -9.01 6.32
N ASN A 120 21.17 -8.71 7.60
CA ASN A 120 22.47 -8.40 8.21
C ASN A 120 23.29 -9.64 8.57
N VAL A 121 22.80 -10.82 8.18
CA VAL A 121 23.42 -12.12 8.48
C VAL A 121 23.74 -12.82 7.17
N GLU A 122 24.95 -13.33 7.05
CA GLU A 122 25.37 -14.14 5.91
C GLU A 122 24.93 -15.59 6.08
N GLY A 123 24.59 -16.23 4.96
CA GLY A 123 24.29 -17.66 4.90
C GLY A 123 22.79 -17.96 4.75
N PRO A 124 22.47 -19.26 4.61
CA PRO A 124 21.11 -19.73 4.42
C PRO A 124 20.26 -19.51 5.66
N GLY A 125 18.96 -19.32 5.46
CA GLY A 125 18.03 -19.12 6.56
C GLY A 125 16.60 -18.89 6.15
N GLY A 126 15.71 -18.87 7.15
CA GLY A 126 14.29 -18.62 6.97
C GLY A 126 13.96 -17.14 7.12
N PHE A 127 13.39 -16.55 6.08
CA PHE A 127 12.75 -15.26 6.13
C PHE A 127 11.25 -15.42 6.36
N GLU A 128 10.70 -14.65 7.28
CA GLU A 128 9.27 -14.61 7.58
C GLU A 128 8.78 -13.17 7.56
N TYR A 129 7.59 -12.95 7.01
CA TYR A 129 6.93 -11.66 7.06
C TYR A 129 5.46 -11.82 7.45
N SER A 130 4.96 -10.91 8.27
CA SER A 130 3.54 -10.84 8.62
C SER A 130 3.07 -9.40 8.73
N ASN A 131 1.80 -9.19 8.37
CA ASN A 131 1.11 -7.92 8.63
C ASN A 131 -0.38 -8.16 8.87
N SER A 132 -1.01 -7.27 9.63
CA SER A 132 -2.44 -7.33 9.96
C SER A 132 -3.19 -6.20 9.27
N SER A 133 -4.33 -6.53 8.66
CA SER A 133 -5.19 -5.55 7.99
C SER A 133 -5.74 -4.52 8.96
N ILE A 134 -5.70 -3.24 8.59
CA ILE A 134 -6.34 -2.16 9.37
C ILE A 134 -7.87 -2.16 9.20
N ASN A 135 -8.36 -2.66 8.08
CA ASN A 135 -9.78 -2.71 7.74
C ASN A 135 -10.33 -4.13 7.87
N PRO A 136 -11.64 -4.30 8.08
CA PRO A 136 -12.25 -5.62 8.07
C PRO A 136 -11.89 -6.40 6.80
N PRO A 137 -11.63 -7.71 6.93
CA PRO A 137 -11.86 -8.57 8.09
C PRO A 137 -10.79 -8.54 9.19
N ARG A 138 -9.80 -7.63 9.16
CA ARG A 138 -8.69 -7.50 10.15
C ARG A 138 -7.87 -8.78 10.30
N ASN A 139 -7.77 -9.52 9.22
CA ASN A 139 -6.95 -10.73 9.13
C ASN A 139 -5.45 -10.42 9.22
N THR A 140 -4.67 -11.40 9.65
CA THR A 140 -3.21 -11.37 9.58
C THR A 140 -2.77 -12.27 8.44
N LEU A 141 -2.03 -11.69 7.48
CA LEU A 141 -1.40 -12.43 6.39
C LEU A 141 0.07 -12.67 6.69
N LYS A 142 0.59 -13.80 6.21
CA LYS A 142 1.98 -14.23 6.42
C LYS A 142 2.55 -14.79 5.14
N THR A 143 3.85 -14.61 4.96
CA THR A 143 4.64 -15.27 3.92
C THR A 143 5.98 -15.72 4.49
N GLN A 144 6.55 -16.77 3.90
CA GLN A 144 7.82 -17.37 4.32
C GLN A 144 8.65 -17.70 3.10
N LEU A 145 9.98 -17.60 3.23
CA LEU A 145 10.93 -18.01 2.21
C LEU A 145 12.21 -18.55 2.84
N ASN A 146 12.62 -19.74 2.43
CA ASN A 146 13.95 -20.26 2.74
C ASN A 146 14.96 -19.74 1.72
N ILE A 147 15.99 -19.08 2.19
CA ILE A 147 17.09 -18.53 1.38
C ILE A 147 18.28 -19.47 1.47
N LEU A 148 18.80 -19.93 0.32
CA LEU A 148 19.92 -20.86 0.19
C LEU A 148 21.22 -20.15 -0.10
#